data_765ac559d8163ff76bd08cd8f230de08
#
_entry.id   765ac559d8163ff76bd08cd8f230de08
#
_cell.length_a   1.000
_cell.length_b   1.000
_cell.length_c   1.000
_cell.angle_alpha   90.00
_cell.angle_beta   90.00
_cell.angle_gamma   90.00
#
_symmetry.space_group_name_H-M   'P 1'
#
loop_
_entity.id
_entity.type
_entity.pdbx_description
1 polymer ?
#
loop_
_entity_poly.entity_id
_entity_poly.type
_entity_poly.pdbx_seq_one_letter_code
_entity_poly.pdbx_strand_id
1 'polypeptide(L)'
;MIESFSSTRPFINNRLPAPAMPFRRDFLVAGLSAPIFAAAPLSVSAKTNEKRGSSTNSANEHKNYVTTADGVMIFYKDWGPKDAQAIVFHHGWPLSSDDWDAQMLFFLGKGYRVIAHDRRGHGRSGQPSNGHDMEHYAADFAAVAKHLDLRNAIHIGHSTGGGEATHYVARHGQPHGRVAKLALIGAVPPIMVKTVNNPGGLPIEAFDDLRTQLAANRSQFYFDLPSGPFYGFNRDGVKPVDAIIHNWWRQAMMGAANAHYLGIKAFSETDFTEDLRTITVPTLVLHGDDDQIVPVADSAPLSAKLLKHPTLKTYAGLPHGMCTTHADVINEDLLAFVRS
;
A
#
# COMPACT_ATOMS: atom_id res chain seq x y z
N MET A 1 -32.25 27.25 -24.15
CA MET A 1 -32.72 26.04 -23.41
C MET A 1 -31.50 25.19 -23.18
N ILE A 2 -30.93 25.28 -21.99
CA ILE A 2 -29.75 24.54 -21.58
C ILE A 2 -30.26 23.70 -20.39
N GLU A 3 -30.42 22.40 -20.61
CA GLU A 3 -30.78 21.49 -19.56
C GLU A 3 -29.52 21.13 -18.73
N SER A 4 -29.63 21.44 -17.44
CA SER A 4 -28.64 21.12 -16.43
C SER A 4 -28.75 19.64 -16.02
N PHE A 5 -27.75 18.82 -16.31
CA PHE A 5 -27.60 17.52 -15.68
C PHE A 5 -26.81 17.67 -14.35
N SER A 6 -27.56 17.81 -13.27
CA SER A 6 -27.06 17.59 -11.92
C SER A 6 -27.20 16.10 -11.60
N SER A 7 -26.11 15.36 -11.52
CA SER A 7 -26.06 14.00 -11.02
C SER A 7 -25.11 13.94 -9.83
N THR A 8 -25.55 14.43 -8.69
CA THR A 8 -24.98 14.12 -7.39
C THR A 8 -25.63 12.81 -6.90
N ARG A 9 -24.93 11.69 -6.99
CA ARG A 9 -25.26 10.51 -6.21
C ARG A 9 -24.21 10.35 -5.11
N PRO A 10 -24.64 10.34 -3.83
CA PRO A 10 -23.71 10.10 -2.72
C PRO A 10 -23.23 8.64 -2.74
N PHE A 11 -21.97 8.44 -2.42
CA PHE A 11 -21.41 7.16 -2.07
C PHE A 11 -22.21 6.56 -0.90
N ILE A 12 -22.63 5.29 -1.07
CA ILE A 12 -23.17 4.40 -0.03
C ILE A 12 -24.56 4.71 0.46
N ASN A 13 -25.55 4.10 -0.18
CA ASN A 13 -26.73 3.53 0.51
C ASN A 13 -27.42 2.54 -0.40
N ASN A 14 -26.91 1.31 -0.48
CA ASN A 14 -27.70 0.13 -0.83
C ASN A 14 -27.35 -0.96 0.17
N ARG A 15 -28.08 -0.93 1.31
CA ARG A 15 -28.16 -2.09 2.18
C ARG A 15 -28.99 -3.15 1.45
N LEU A 16 -28.30 -4.12 0.86
CA LEU A 16 -28.91 -5.40 0.55
C LEU A 16 -29.10 -6.16 1.87
N PRO A 17 -30.28 -6.75 2.15
CA PRO A 17 -30.45 -7.58 3.32
C PRO A 17 -29.57 -8.82 3.19
N ALA A 18 -28.76 -9.08 4.23
CA ALA A 18 -27.96 -10.29 4.33
C ALA A 18 -28.88 -11.53 4.23
N PRO A 19 -28.50 -12.56 3.45
CA PRO A 19 -29.23 -13.81 3.47
C PRO A 19 -29.07 -14.47 4.84
N ALA A 20 -30.18 -14.75 5.49
CA ALA A 20 -30.25 -15.52 6.73
C ALA A 20 -29.71 -16.94 6.46
N MET A 21 -28.57 -17.28 6.98
CA MET A 21 -28.11 -18.68 7.02
C MET A 21 -28.78 -19.39 8.19
N PRO A 22 -29.42 -20.56 7.97
CA PRO A 22 -29.92 -21.35 9.06
C PRO A 22 -28.80 -22.04 9.81
N PHE A 23 -28.60 -21.68 11.06
CA PHE A 23 -27.75 -22.44 12.00
C PHE A 23 -28.38 -23.80 12.24
N ARG A 24 -27.84 -24.87 11.71
CA ARG A 24 -28.12 -26.23 12.19
C ARG A 24 -27.21 -26.52 13.39
N ARG A 25 -27.81 -26.55 14.56
CA ARG A 25 -27.27 -27.19 15.76
C ARG A 25 -27.57 -28.70 15.63
N ASP A 26 -26.53 -29.51 15.41
CA ASP A 26 -26.52 -30.91 15.75
C ASP A 26 -25.07 -31.31 16.01
N PHE A 27 -24.62 -31.18 17.25
CA PHE A 27 -23.46 -31.90 17.74
C PHE A 27 -23.92 -32.96 18.73
N LEU A 28 -23.92 -34.19 18.28
CA LEU A 28 -24.03 -35.38 19.10
C LEU A 28 -22.86 -35.47 20.08
N VAL A 29 -23.17 -35.48 21.36
CA VAL A 29 -22.25 -35.81 22.46
C VAL A 29 -22.03 -37.30 22.45
N ALA A 30 -20.88 -37.79 21.99
CA ALA A 30 -20.40 -39.13 22.24
C ALA A 30 -19.41 -39.08 23.41
N GLY A 31 -19.85 -39.57 24.56
CA GLY A 31 -19.00 -39.72 25.73
C GLY A 31 -17.95 -40.83 25.54
N LEU A 32 -16.69 -40.47 25.72
CA LEU A 32 -15.59 -41.43 25.92
C LEU A 32 -14.92 -41.07 27.25
N SER A 33 -15.14 -41.93 28.23
CA SER A 33 -14.43 -41.98 29.50
C SER A 33 -12.99 -42.41 29.29
N ALA A 34 -12.01 -41.58 29.61
CA ALA A 34 -10.60 -41.93 29.67
C ALA A 34 -10.15 -42.09 31.13
N PRO A 35 -9.27 -43.06 31.43
CA PRO A 35 -8.84 -43.35 32.80
C PRO A 35 -7.83 -42.32 33.31
N ILE A 36 -7.99 -41.95 34.58
CA ILE A 36 -7.09 -41.10 35.34
C ILE A 36 -5.80 -41.84 35.63
N PHE A 37 -4.69 -41.44 35.01
CA PHE A 37 -3.35 -41.83 35.47
C PHE A 37 -2.82 -40.79 36.45
N ALA A 38 -2.57 -41.25 37.70
CA ALA A 38 -1.90 -40.48 38.72
C ALA A 38 -0.42 -40.33 38.36
N ALA A 39 0.03 -39.11 38.13
CA ALA A 39 1.45 -38.83 37.93
C ALA A 39 2.09 -38.47 39.28
N ALA A 40 3.13 -39.22 39.65
CA ALA A 40 4.01 -38.90 40.77
C ALA A 40 4.93 -37.71 40.47
N PRO A 41 5.31 -36.89 41.46
CA PRO A 41 6.17 -35.75 41.23
C PRO A 41 7.62 -36.19 41.01
N LEU A 42 8.15 -35.92 39.81
CA LEU A 42 9.59 -36.00 39.54
C LEU A 42 10.24 -34.68 39.96
N SER A 43 11.03 -34.74 41.02
CA SER A 43 11.92 -33.66 41.44
C SER A 43 13.10 -33.56 40.48
N VAL A 44 13.11 -32.50 39.64
CA VAL A 44 14.26 -32.16 38.80
C VAL A 44 15.14 -31.18 39.56
N SER A 45 16.30 -31.66 39.99
CA SER A 45 17.38 -30.82 40.54
C SER A 45 17.99 -29.96 39.42
N ALA A 46 17.76 -28.65 39.48
CA ALA A 46 18.39 -27.69 38.57
C ALA A 46 19.87 -27.53 38.93
N LYS A 47 20.78 -28.15 38.14
CA LYS A 47 22.18 -27.72 38.10
C LYS A 47 22.29 -26.52 37.20
N THR A 48 22.53 -25.36 37.81
CA THR A 48 22.96 -24.14 37.14
C THR A 48 24.33 -24.38 36.50
N ASN A 49 24.34 -24.50 35.17
CA ASN A 49 25.55 -24.43 34.38
C ASN A 49 25.52 -23.13 33.62
N GLU A 50 26.16 -22.10 34.19
CA GLU A 50 26.53 -20.88 33.47
C GLU A 50 27.54 -21.26 32.39
N LYS A 51 27.06 -21.44 31.16
CA LYS A 51 27.91 -21.29 29.96
C LYS A 51 27.50 -20.01 29.24
N ARG A 52 28.39 -19.03 29.31
CA ARG A 52 28.47 -17.93 28.37
C ARG A 52 28.36 -18.51 26.94
N GLY A 53 27.17 -18.48 26.38
CA GLY A 53 26.91 -18.76 24.97
C GLY A 53 27.06 -17.46 24.21
N SER A 54 28.03 -17.40 23.31
CA SER A 54 28.37 -16.30 22.43
C SER A 54 27.16 -15.79 21.64
N SER A 55 27.04 -14.48 21.62
CA SER A 55 26.09 -13.69 20.80
C SER A 55 26.44 -13.79 19.31
N THR A 56 26.07 -14.87 18.64
CA THR A 56 26.25 -15.00 17.19
C THR A 56 24.94 -15.15 16.40
N ASN A 57 23.77 -15.13 17.06
CA ASN A 57 22.47 -15.27 16.37
C ASN A 57 21.73 -13.96 16.09
N SER A 58 22.13 -12.83 16.66
CA SER A 58 21.39 -11.57 16.46
C SER A 58 21.62 -10.89 15.09
N ALA A 59 22.70 -11.24 14.39
CA ALA A 59 23.02 -10.61 13.10
C ALA A 59 22.18 -11.14 11.92
N ASN A 60 21.53 -12.30 12.06
CA ASN A 60 20.72 -12.91 10.98
C ASN A 60 19.21 -12.61 11.11
N GLU A 61 18.74 -12.22 12.30
CA GLU A 61 17.30 -11.97 12.53
C GLU A 61 16.78 -10.68 11.90
N HIS A 62 17.65 -9.75 11.50
CA HIS A 62 17.28 -8.43 10.95
C HIS A 62 17.79 -8.17 9.53
N LYS A 63 18.11 -9.21 8.76
CA LYS A 63 18.74 -9.06 7.44
C LYS A 63 17.93 -8.20 6.45
N ASN A 64 16.61 -8.15 6.59
CA ASN A 64 15.70 -7.42 5.71
C ASN A 64 15.01 -6.25 6.42
N TYR A 65 15.67 -5.65 7.43
CA TYR A 65 15.14 -4.52 8.18
C TYR A 65 16.16 -3.39 8.28
N VAL A 66 15.64 -2.17 8.30
CA VAL A 66 16.39 -0.95 8.62
C VAL A 66 15.73 -0.30 9.80
N THR A 67 16.52 0.11 10.80
CA THR A 67 16.01 0.90 11.92
C THR A 67 16.12 2.39 11.56
N THR A 68 15.00 3.11 11.66
CA THR A 68 14.92 4.55 11.42
C THR A 68 15.51 5.34 12.59
N ALA A 69 15.64 6.66 12.42
CA ALA A 69 16.21 7.53 13.45
C ALA A 69 15.36 7.57 14.74
N ASP A 70 14.05 7.35 14.63
CA ASP A 70 13.10 7.27 15.74
C ASP A 70 12.88 5.83 16.26
N GLY A 71 13.69 4.87 15.80
CA GLY A 71 13.74 3.49 16.30
C GLY A 71 12.73 2.53 15.67
N VAL A 72 12.02 2.91 14.62
CA VAL A 72 11.07 2.02 13.93
C VAL A 72 11.83 1.10 12.97
N MET A 73 11.56 -0.21 13.04
CA MET A 73 12.12 -1.18 12.10
C MET A 73 11.27 -1.22 10.82
N ILE A 74 11.88 -0.92 9.68
CA ILE A 74 11.25 -0.94 8.36
C ILE A 74 11.71 -2.19 7.62
N PHE A 75 10.75 -3.07 7.30
CA PHE A 75 10.98 -4.25 6.47
C PHE A 75 11.13 -3.87 5.01
N TYR A 76 12.04 -4.53 4.29
CA TYR A 76 12.18 -4.40 2.85
C TYR A 76 12.49 -5.73 2.15
N LYS A 77 12.07 -5.84 0.90
CA LYS A 77 12.50 -6.82 -0.08
C LYS A 77 13.56 -6.20 -0.98
N ASP A 78 14.61 -6.95 -1.33
CA ASP A 78 15.67 -6.50 -2.23
C ASP A 78 16.19 -7.70 -3.02
N TRP A 79 15.68 -7.86 -4.24
CA TRP A 79 15.94 -9.01 -5.10
C TRP A 79 16.65 -8.61 -6.38
N GLY A 80 17.46 -9.52 -6.93
CA GLY A 80 18.21 -9.32 -8.18
C GLY A 80 19.64 -8.87 -7.97
N PRO A 81 20.40 -8.67 -9.10
CA PRO A 81 21.79 -8.24 -9.08
C PRO A 81 21.94 -6.86 -8.43
N LYS A 82 22.92 -6.71 -7.55
CA LYS A 82 23.08 -5.46 -6.76
C LYS A 82 23.59 -4.27 -7.60
N ASP A 83 24.22 -4.55 -8.71
CA ASP A 83 24.73 -3.60 -9.70
C ASP A 83 23.77 -3.28 -10.84
N ALA A 84 22.62 -3.99 -10.91
CA ALA A 84 21.59 -3.70 -11.89
C ALA A 84 20.81 -2.42 -11.54
N GLN A 85 20.16 -1.81 -12.56
CA GLN A 85 19.26 -0.68 -12.38
C GLN A 85 18.19 -1.03 -11.35
N ALA A 86 18.13 -0.23 -10.28
CA ALA A 86 17.16 -0.43 -9.20
C ALA A 86 15.78 0.15 -9.54
N ILE A 87 14.74 -0.64 -9.29
CA ILE A 87 13.34 -0.23 -9.34
C ILE A 87 12.75 -0.40 -7.94
N VAL A 88 12.16 0.66 -7.41
CA VAL A 88 11.59 0.72 -6.06
C VAL A 88 10.08 0.85 -6.16
N PHE A 89 9.36 0.01 -5.42
CA PHE A 89 7.91 -0.02 -5.39
C PHE A 89 7.37 0.47 -4.03
N HIS A 90 6.43 1.42 -4.08
CA HIS A 90 5.76 2.00 -2.93
C HIS A 90 4.29 1.58 -2.92
N HIS A 91 3.87 0.82 -1.92
CA HIS A 91 2.54 0.22 -1.85
C HIS A 91 1.44 1.22 -1.46
N GLY A 92 0.19 0.92 -1.87
CA GLY A 92 -1.01 1.64 -1.48
C GLY A 92 -1.42 1.38 -0.02
N TRP A 93 -2.33 2.20 0.50
CA TRP A 93 -2.98 1.96 1.78
C TRP A 93 -4.12 0.93 1.60
N PRO A 94 -4.34 0.03 2.53
CA PRO A 94 -3.58 -0.31 3.73
C PRO A 94 -2.68 -1.54 3.55
N LEU A 95 -2.12 -1.70 2.34
CA LEU A 95 -1.43 -2.89 1.88
C LEU A 95 0.04 -2.99 2.40
N SER A 96 0.83 -3.81 1.78
CA SER A 96 2.24 -4.06 2.07
C SER A 96 3.03 -4.22 0.78
N SER A 97 4.33 -4.44 0.87
CA SER A 97 5.17 -4.75 -0.29
C SER A 97 4.76 -6.02 -1.05
N ASP A 98 3.89 -6.86 -0.48
CA ASP A 98 3.37 -8.06 -1.14
C ASP A 98 2.40 -7.74 -2.29
N ASP A 99 1.84 -6.53 -2.29
CA ASP A 99 0.99 -6.06 -3.40
C ASP A 99 1.75 -5.93 -4.72
N TRP A 100 3.07 -5.77 -4.64
CA TRP A 100 3.96 -5.62 -5.78
C TRP A 100 4.64 -6.91 -6.28
N ASP A 101 4.30 -8.08 -5.72
CA ASP A 101 4.98 -9.34 -6.04
C ASP A 101 4.96 -9.65 -7.55
N ALA A 102 3.84 -9.41 -8.23
CA ALA A 102 3.71 -9.63 -9.66
C ALA A 102 4.67 -8.73 -10.49
N GLN A 103 4.70 -7.42 -10.17
CA GLN A 103 5.59 -6.46 -10.82
C GLN A 103 7.06 -6.75 -10.49
N MET A 104 7.36 -7.05 -9.23
CA MET A 104 8.72 -7.39 -8.80
C MET A 104 9.24 -8.63 -9.55
N LEU A 105 8.47 -9.69 -9.67
CA LEU A 105 8.85 -10.89 -10.42
C LEU A 105 9.01 -10.61 -11.92
N PHE A 106 8.14 -9.78 -12.50
CA PHE A 106 8.24 -9.37 -13.90
C PHE A 106 9.56 -8.63 -14.18
N PHE A 107 9.90 -7.62 -13.39
CA PHE A 107 11.13 -6.84 -13.58
C PHE A 107 12.38 -7.62 -13.18
N LEU A 108 12.31 -8.47 -12.16
CA LEU A 108 13.38 -9.40 -11.81
C LEU A 108 13.71 -10.33 -12.97
N GLY A 109 12.69 -10.87 -13.65
CA GLY A 109 12.85 -11.69 -14.86
C GLY A 109 13.44 -10.93 -16.06
N LYS A 110 13.45 -9.60 -16.04
CA LYS A 110 14.10 -8.73 -17.04
C LYS A 110 15.51 -8.28 -16.62
N GLY A 111 16.03 -8.74 -15.49
CA GLY A 111 17.36 -8.47 -15.01
C GLY A 111 17.52 -7.21 -14.16
N TYR A 112 16.44 -6.58 -13.72
CA TYR A 112 16.49 -5.42 -12.82
C TYR A 112 16.68 -5.84 -11.35
N ARG A 113 17.24 -4.96 -10.54
CA ARG A 113 17.18 -5.03 -9.09
C ARG A 113 15.84 -4.45 -8.64
N VAL A 114 15.05 -5.21 -7.87
CA VAL A 114 13.71 -4.81 -7.44
C VAL A 114 13.64 -4.69 -5.93
N ILE A 115 13.16 -3.56 -5.44
CA ILE A 115 13.06 -3.23 -4.04
C ILE A 115 11.60 -2.85 -3.71
N ALA A 116 11.08 -3.32 -2.60
CA ALA A 116 9.84 -2.84 -2.02
C ALA A 116 9.97 -2.85 -0.50
N HIS A 117 9.29 -1.95 0.20
CA HIS A 117 9.29 -1.92 1.66
C HIS A 117 7.85 -1.97 2.18
N ASP A 118 7.69 -2.42 3.41
CA ASP A 118 6.45 -2.24 4.14
C ASP A 118 6.54 -0.90 4.90
N ARG A 119 5.61 0.03 4.66
CA ARG A 119 5.56 1.32 5.39
C ARG A 119 5.40 1.09 6.88
N ARG A 120 5.89 2.01 7.77
CA ARG A 120 5.62 1.92 9.20
C ARG A 120 4.14 1.67 9.47
N GLY A 121 3.85 0.80 10.42
CA GLY A 121 2.48 0.39 10.76
C GLY A 121 1.80 -0.54 9.76
N HIS A 122 2.48 -0.96 8.70
CA HIS A 122 1.96 -1.86 7.66
C HIS A 122 2.81 -3.14 7.59
N GLY A 123 2.19 -4.22 7.15
CA GLY A 123 2.87 -5.48 6.87
C GLY A 123 3.77 -5.96 8.01
N ARG A 124 5.06 -6.16 7.70
CA ARG A 124 6.09 -6.67 8.61
C ARG A 124 6.88 -5.56 9.33
N SER A 125 6.65 -4.30 8.97
CA SER A 125 7.32 -3.17 9.63
C SER A 125 6.82 -2.94 11.04
N GLY A 126 7.63 -2.25 11.85
CA GLY A 126 7.27 -1.85 13.20
C GLY A 126 5.97 -1.05 13.24
N GLN A 127 5.20 -1.24 14.32
CA GLN A 127 3.88 -0.64 14.51
C GLN A 127 3.91 0.43 15.62
N PRO A 128 4.53 1.61 15.37
CA PRO A 128 4.59 2.69 16.36
C PRO A 128 3.21 3.31 16.58
N SER A 129 3.05 4.05 17.68
CA SER A 129 1.81 4.75 17.98
C SER A 129 1.64 6.07 17.22
N ASN A 130 2.69 6.60 16.60
CA ASN A 130 2.74 7.92 15.94
C ASN A 130 3.58 7.89 14.65
N GLY A 131 3.69 9.04 13.99
CA GLY A 131 4.48 9.19 12.74
C GLY A 131 3.77 8.62 11.53
N HIS A 132 2.45 8.54 11.54
CA HIS A 132 1.65 8.04 10.41
C HIS A 132 1.25 9.18 9.48
N ASP A 133 2.25 9.85 8.89
CA ASP A 133 2.14 10.96 7.96
C ASP A 133 3.18 10.83 6.83
N MET A 134 3.03 11.61 5.77
CA MET A 134 3.88 11.51 4.57
C MET A 134 5.34 11.89 4.82
N GLU A 135 5.61 12.81 5.77
CA GLU A 135 6.97 13.20 6.12
C GLU A 135 7.74 12.01 6.72
N HIS A 136 7.11 11.30 7.68
CA HIS A 136 7.72 10.11 8.28
C HIS A 136 7.82 8.96 7.28
N TYR A 137 6.81 8.74 6.43
CA TYR A 137 6.85 7.69 5.41
C TYR A 137 8.01 7.89 4.43
N ALA A 138 8.19 9.11 3.93
CA ALA A 138 9.29 9.44 3.05
C ALA A 138 10.67 9.37 3.74
N ALA A 139 10.76 9.79 5.01
CA ALA A 139 11.98 9.69 5.81
C ALA A 139 12.36 8.23 6.11
N ASP A 140 11.38 7.36 6.37
CA ASP A 140 11.60 5.92 6.54
C ASP A 140 12.19 5.30 5.29
N PHE A 141 11.58 5.61 4.15
CA PHE A 141 12.14 5.10 2.89
C PHE A 141 13.53 5.71 2.61
N ALA A 142 13.78 6.96 2.97
CA ALA A 142 15.11 7.55 2.86
C ALA A 142 16.18 6.78 3.69
N ALA A 143 15.80 6.24 4.85
CA ALA A 143 16.67 5.36 5.64
C ALA A 143 16.95 4.04 4.90
N VAL A 144 15.93 3.42 4.27
CA VAL A 144 16.09 2.23 3.42
C VAL A 144 17.00 2.52 2.22
N ALA A 145 16.73 3.61 1.50
CA ALA A 145 17.51 4.02 0.34
C ALA A 145 18.99 4.28 0.67
N LYS A 146 19.25 4.88 1.85
CA LYS A 146 20.60 5.09 2.36
C LYS A 146 21.29 3.77 2.74
N HIS A 147 20.58 2.87 3.43
CA HIS A 147 21.10 1.56 3.84
C HIS A 147 21.51 0.70 2.65
N LEU A 148 20.69 0.71 1.59
CA LEU A 148 20.94 -0.06 0.37
C LEU A 148 21.85 0.66 -0.63
N ASP A 149 22.33 1.87 -0.31
CA ASP A 149 23.05 2.81 -1.18
C ASP A 149 22.42 2.96 -2.57
N LEU A 150 21.09 3.14 -2.60
CA LEU A 150 20.38 3.31 -3.86
C LEU A 150 20.80 4.62 -4.55
N ARG A 151 21.13 4.52 -5.82
CA ARG A 151 21.49 5.65 -6.71
C ARG A 151 20.78 5.48 -8.04
N ASN A 152 20.36 6.60 -8.63
CA ASN A 152 19.65 6.58 -9.91
C ASN A 152 18.47 5.57 -9.94
N ALA A 153 17.78 5.36 -8.81
CA ALA A 153 16.68 4.42 -8.74
C ALA A 153 15.43 4.95 -9.44
N ILE A 154 14.65 4.05 -10.01
CA ILE A 154 13.35 4.36 -10.58
C ILE A 154 12.29 4.06 -9.52
N HIS A 155 11.48 5.05 -9.17
CA HIS A 155 10.45 4.91 -8.16
C HIS A 155 9.07 4.72 -8.80
N ILE A 156 8.31 3.73 -8.34
CA ILE A 156 6.95 3.40 -8.81
C ILE A 156 6.05 3.38 -7.60
N GLY A 157 5.04 4.25 -7.55
CA GLY A 157 4.11 4.36 -6.45
C GLY A 157 2.66 4.22 -6.88
N HIS A 158 1.91 3.36 -6.18
CA HIS A 158 0.48 3.18 -6.38
C HIS A 158 -0.31 3.86 -5.26
N SER A 159 -1.38 4.60 -5.61
CA SER A 159 -2.29 5.18 -4.62
C SER A 159 -1.55 6.04 -3.59
N THR A 160 -1.70 5.76 -2.30
CA THR A 160 -0.94 6.37 -1.19
C THR A 160 0.57 6.25 -1.39
N GLY A 161 1.06 5.13 -1.95
CA GLY A 161 2.47 4.95 -2.29
C GLY A 161 2.97 5.92 -3.36
N GLY A 162 2.08 6.41 -4.22
CA GLY A 162 2.39 7.51 -5.14
C GLY A 162 2.62 8.83 -4.42
N GLY A 163 1.86 9.10 -3.35
CA GLY A 163 2.09 10.25 -2.46
C GLY A 163 3.43 10.14 -1.74
N GLU A 164 3.71 8.99 -1.13
CA GLU A 164 4.99 8.72 -0.48
C GLU A 164 6.19 8.86 -1.45
N ALA A 165 6.07 8.27 -2.64
CA ALA A 165 7.12 8.37 -3.66
C ALA A 165 7.34 9.82 -4.11
N THR A 166 6.26 10.59 -4.32
CA THR A 166 6.33 12.02 -4.66
C THR A 166 7.07 12.81 -3.58
N HIS A 167 6.70 12.62 -2.32
CA HIS A 167 7.31 13.30 -1.17
C HIS A 167 8.78 12.93 -1.00
N TYR A 168 9.10 11.62 -1.10
CA TYR A 168 10.47 11.13 -1.06
C TYR A 168 11.33 11.71 -2.21
N VAL A 169 10.83 11.64 -3.44
CA VAL A 169 11.56 12.13 -4.62
C VAL A 169 11.88 13.61 -4.48
N ALA A 170 10.89 14.42 -4.10
CA ALA A 170 11.05 15.86 -3.97
C ALA A 170 12.02 16.26 -2.86
N ARG A 171 11.91 15.63 -1.68
CA ARG A 171 12.56 16.11 -0.45
C ARG A 171 13.82 15.37 -0.07
N HIS A 172 13.94 14.07 -0.42
CA HIS A 172 15.05 13.21 -0.01
C HIS A 172 15.85 12.65 -1.19
N GLY A 173 15.17 12.20 -2.25
CA GLY A 173 15.80 11.45 -3.32
C GLY A 173 16.54 12.30 -4.34
N GLN A 174 15.81 13.19 -5.01
CA GLN A 174 16.35 14.05 -6.05
C GLN A 174 17.43 15.02 -5.55
N PRO A 175 17.31 15.68 -4.38
CA PRO A 175 18.37 16.55 -3.86
C PRO A 175 19.71 15.82 -3.62
N HIS A 176 19.68 14.49 -3.50
CA HIS A 176 20.88 13.67 -3.26
C HIS A 176 21.28 12.82 -4.47
N GLY A 177 20.71 13.07 -5.66
CA GLY A 177 21.04 12.33 -6.89
C GLY A 177 20.67 10.83 -6.84
N ARG A 178 19.65 10.46 -6.07
CA ARG A 178 19.25 9.06 -5.86
C ARG A 178 18.17 8.58 -6.79
N VAL A 179 17.54 9.47 -7.56
CA VAL A 179 16.37 9.20 -8.39
C VAL A 179 16.67 9.43 -9.86
N ALA A 180 16.36 8.45 -10.71
CA ALA A 180 16.40 8.58 -12.16
C ALA A 180 15.03 8.94 -12.74
N LYS A 181 13.96 8.27 -12.29
CA LYS A 181 12.61 8.41 -12.84
C LYS A 181 11.56 8.19 -11.75
N LEU A 182 10.34 8.68 -11.99
CA LEU A 182 9.16 8.45 -11.13
C LEU A 182 8.00 7.94 -11.96
N ALA A 183 7.25 6.95 -11.45
CA ALA A 183 5.97 6.53 -12.01
C ALA A 183 4.89 6.58 -10.93
N LEU A 184 3.76 7.22 -11.23
CA LEU A 184 2.60 7.40 -10.36
C LEU A 184 1.43 6.65 -10.96
N ILE A 185 0.81 5.73 -10.22
CA ILE A 185 -0.27 4.86 -10.71
C ILE A 185 -1.48 5.02 -9.80
N GLY A 186 -2.61 5.52 -10.31
CA GLY A 186 -3.80 5.77 -9.49
C GLY A 186 -3.49 6.54 -8.21
N ALA A 187 -2.55 7.48 -8.30
CA ALA A 187 -1.87 8.08 -7.15
C ALA A 187 -2.70 9.21 -6.52
N VAL A 188 -2.53 9.43 -5.22
CA VAL A 188 -3.27 10.44 -4.45
C VAL A 188 -2.88 11.91 -4.72
N PRO A 189 -1.64 12.28 -5.20
CA PRO A 189 -1.33 13.66 -5.53
C PRO A 189 -2.23 14.25 -6.63
N PRO A 190 -2.46 15.59 -6.64
CA PRO A 190 -1.82 16.57 -5.77
C PRO A 190 -2.42 16.68 -4.36
N ILE A 191 -3.69 16.39 -4.16
CA ILE A 191 -4.41 16.33 -2.88
C ILE A 191 -5.79 15.75 -3.10
N MET A 192 -6.23 14.82 -2.24
CA MET A 192 -7.54 14.18 -2.42
C MET A 192 -8.69 14.99 -1.85
N VAL A 193 -8.48 15.62 -0.69
CA VAL A 193 -9.54 16.41 -0.05
C VAL A 193 -9.84 17.68 -0.82
N LYS A 194 -11.12 18.07 -0.85
CA LYS A 194 -11.56 19.31 -1.45
C LYS A 194 -10.95 20.51 -0.74
N THR A 195 -10.25 21.35 -1.49
CA THR A 195 -9.64 22.58 -1.02
C THR A 195 -9.81 23.69 -2.06
N VAL A 196 -9.36 24.90 -1.75
CA VAL A 196 -9.27 25.99 -2.74
C VAL A 196 -8.36 25.60 -3.92
N ASN A 197 -7.33 24.79 -3.70
CA ASN A 197 -6.38 24.33 -4.71
C ASN A 197 -6.87 23.08 -5.47
N ASN A 198 -7.82 22.33 -4.89
CA ASN A 198 -8.49 21.20 -5.53
C ASN A 198 -10.01 21.28 -5.30
N PRO A 199 -10.73 22.16 -6.02
CA PRO A 199 -12.17 22.35 -5.82
C PRO A 199 -13.01 21.13 -6.22
N GLY A 200 -12.47 20.23 -7.07
CA GLY A 200 -13.10 18.97 -7.46
C GLY A 200 -12.89 17.83 -6.43
N GLY A 201 -11.97 18.00 -5.50
CA GLY A 201 -11.62 16.96 -4.52
C GLY A 201 -12.79 16.48 -3.67
N LEU A 202 -12.62 15.34 -3.03
CA LEU A 202 -13.64 14.73 -2.19
C LEU A 202 -13.86 15.55 -0.90
N PRO A 203 -15.10 15.67 -0.42
CA PRO A 203 -15.37 16.33 0.85
C PRO A 203 -14.71 15.58 2.00
N ILE A 204 -14.33 16.27 3.09
CA ILE A 204 -13.67 15.67 4.25
C ILE A 204 -14.52 14.55 4.88
N GLU A 205 -15.84 14.68 4.82
CA GLU A 205 -16.82 13.73 5.33
C GLU A 205 -16.65 12.34 4.69
N ALA A 206 -16.22 12.25 3.42
CA ALA A 206 -15.93 10.97 2.77
C ALA A 206 -14.78 10.22 3.47
N PHE A 207 -13.77 10.93 3.94
CA PHE A 207 -12.64 10.36 4.68
C PHE A 207 -13.00 10.07 6.15
N ASP A 208 -13.86 10.85 6.75
CA ASP A 208 -14.41 10.58 8.09
C ASP A 208 -15.28 9.33 8.10
N ASP A 209 -16.02 9.08 7.03
CA ASP A 209 -16.76 7.82 6.83
C ASP A 209 -15.80 6.61 6.75
N LEU A 210 -14.68 6.73 6.04
CA LEU A 210 -13.66 5.67 6.01
C LEU A 210 -13.11 5.40 7.43
N ARG A 211 -12.81 6.44 8.20
CA ARG A 211 -12.37 6.32 9.61
C ARG A 211 -13.43 5.62 10.47
N THR A 212 -14.68 5.99 10.28
CA THR A 212 -15.82 5.42 11.02
C THR A 212 -16.01 3.93 10.71
N GLN A 213 -15.99 3.54 9.43
CA GLN A 213 -16.12 2.16 9.00
C GLN A 213 -14.95 1.30 9.50
N LEU A 214 -13.71 1.81 9.40
CA LEU A 214 -12.53 1.15 9.91
C LEU A 214 -12.63 0.92 11.43
N ALA A 215 -13.04 1.93 12.19
CA ALA A 215 -13.17 1.83 13.64
C ALA A 215 -14.30 0.89 14.07
N ALA A 216 -15.41 0.83 13.32
CA ALA A 216 -16.54 0.00 13.62
C ALA A 216 -16.26 -1.50 13.37
N ASN A 217 -15.71 -1.84 12.21
CA ASN A 217 -15.36 -3.22 11.86
C ASN A 217 -14.30 -3.26 10.77
N ARG A 218 -13.04 -3.16 11.14
CA ARG A 218 -11.89 -3.16 10.23
C ARG A 218 -11.89 -4.38 9.28
N SER A 219 -12.21 -5.54 9.80
CA SER A 219 -12.19 -6.79 9.03
C SER A 219 -13.20 -6.78 7.89
N GLN A 220 -14.44 -6.36 8.17
CA GLN A 220 -15.49 -6.26 7.15
C GLN A 220 -15.17 -5.15 6.16
N PHE A 221 -14.78 -3.96 6.64
CA PHE A 221 -14.43 -2.84 5.78
C PHE A 221 -13.31 -3.21 4.77
N TYR A 222 -12.28 -3.92 5.22
CA TYR A 222 -11.20 -4.39 4.34
C TYR A 222 -11.60 -5.55 3.43
N PHE A 223 -12.67 -6.23 3.72
CA PHE A 223 -13.22 -7.23 2.81
C PHE A 223 -14.10 -6.58 1.73
N ASP A 224 -14.87 -5.57 2.08
CA ASP A 224 -15.81 -4.90 1.18
C ASP A 224 -15.10 -4.07 0.10
N LEU A 225 -14.00 -3.39 0.45
CA LEU A 225 -13.25 -2.56 -0.50
C LEU A 225 -12.76 -3.32 -1.75
N PRO A 226 -11.99 -4.43 -1.62
CA PRO A 226 -11.53 -5.20 -2.78
C PRO A 226 -12.66 -6.02 -3.41
N SER A 227 -13.73 -6.35 -2.68
CA SER A 227 -14.90 -7.05 -3.24
C SER A 227 -15.73 -6.16 -4.17
N GLY A 228 -15.48 -4.85 -4.16
CA GLY A 228 -16.24 -3.86 -4.91
C GLY A 228 -15.36 -2.84 -5.62
N PRO A 229 -15.29 -1.59 -5.10
CA PRO A 229 -14.77 -0.44 -5.86
C PRO A 229 -13.27 -0.51 -6.15
N PHE A 230 -12.45 -1.16 -5.32
CA PHE A 230 -11.00 -1.17 -5.49
C PHE A 230 -10.57 -1.85 -6.79
N TYR A 231 -11.17 -3.00 -7.12
CA TYR A 231 -10.90 -3.76 -8.33
C TYR A 231 -12.00 -3.65 -9.40
N GLY A 232 -13.01 -2.82 -9.17
CA GLY A 232 -14.15 -2.68 -10.07
C GLY A 232 -15.07 -3.90 -10.09
N PHE A 233 -14.99 -4.79 -9.09
CA PHE A 233 -15.81 -6.00 -9.02
C PHE A 233 -17.30 -5.71 -8.78
N ASN A 234 -17.65 -4.47 -8.45
CA ASN A 234 -19.02 -3.98 -8.38
C ASN A 234 -19.60 -3.51 -9.71
N ARG A 235 -18.87 -3.65 -10.83
CA ARG A 235 -19.35 -3.29 -12.16
C ARG A 235 -20.10 -4.43 -12.81
N ASP A 236 -21.12 -4.10 -13.61
CA ASP A 236 -21.92 -5.08 -14.33
C ASP A 236 -21.06 -5.96 -15.24
N GLY A 237 -21.26 -7.26 -15.15
CA GLY A 237 -20.54 -8.26 -15.96
C GLY A 237 -19.14 -8.60 -15.46
N VAL A 238 -18.59 -7.87 -14.48
CA VAL A 238 -17.27 -8.19 -13.89
C VAL A 238 -17.45 -9.27 -12.82
N LYS A 239 -16.64 -10.33 -12.90
CA LYS A 239 -16.65 -11.43 -11.93
C LYS A 239 -15.60 -11.17 -10.84
N PRO A 240 -15.99 -11.15 -9.57
CA PRO A 240 -15.04 -11.10 -8.46
C PRO A 240 -14.08 -12.31 -8.48
N VAL A 241 -12.82 -12.06 -8.07
CA VAL A 241 -11.80 -13.10 -7.93
C VAL A 241 -11.44 -13.24 -6.46
N ASP A 242 -11.98 -14.27 -5.82
CA ASP A 242 -11.84 -14.48 -4.37
C ASP A 242 -10.39 -14.49 -3.89
N ALA A 243 -9.48 -15.09 -4.65
CA ALA A 243 -8.06 -15.14 -4.29
C ALA A 243 -7.42 -13.75 -4.22
N ILE A 244 -7.81 -12.82 -5.11
CA ILE A 244 -7.35 -11.42 -5.11
C ILE A 244 -7.94 -10.70 -3.90
N ILE A 245 -9.24 -10.84 -3.64
CA ILE A 245 -9.94 -10.24 -2.50
C ILE A 245 -9.31 -10.68 -1.18
N HIS A 246 -9.11 -11.99 -0.99
CA HIS A 246 -8.50 -12.53 0.22
C HIS A 246 -7.05 -12.12 0.39
N ASN A 247 -6.26 -12.02 -0.69
CA ASN A 247 -4.87 -11.55 -0.61
C ASN A 247 -4.82 -10.07 -0.18
N TRP A 248 -5.71 -9.21 -0.71
CA TRP A 248 -5.83 -7.82 -0.31
C TRP A 248 -6.21 -7.71 1.19
N TRP A 249 -7.26 -8.45 1.59
CA TRP A 249 -7.74 -8.49 2.97
C TRP A 249 -6.65 -8.95 3.95
N ARG A 250 -5.92 -10.02 3.59
CA ARG A 250 -4.81 -10.54 4.40
C ARG A 250 -3.74 -9.46 4.63
N GLN A 251 -3.32 -8.77 3.59
CA GLN A 251 -2.32 -7.71 3.69
C GLN A 251 -2.82 -6.57 4.59
N ALA A 252 -4.03 -6.10 4.38
CA ALA A 252 -4.64 -5.06 5.17
C ALA A 252 -4.76 -5.43 6.67
N MET A 253 -5.08 -6.69 6.98
CA MET A 253 -5.19 -7.17 8.36
C MET A 253 -3.85 -7.31 9.09
N MET A 254 -2.72 -7.40 8.37
CA MET A 254 -1.38 -7.48 8.97
C MET A 254 -0.91 -6.17 9.59
N GLY A 255 -1.39 -5.02 9.12
CA GLY A 255 -0.99 -3.72 9.65
C GLY A 255 -1.71 -3.33 10.95
N ALA A 256 -1.20 -2.31 11.63
CA ALA A 256 -1.78 -1.77 12.85
C ALA A 256 -3.05 -0.95 12.58
N ALA A 257 -4.08 -1.15 13.39
CA ALA A 257 -5.34 -0.43 13.23
C ALA A 257 -5.19 1.09 13.37
N ASN A 258 -4.39 1.55 14.34
CA ASN A 258 -4.11 2.97 14.55
C ASN A 258 -3.34 3.58 13.37
N ALA A 259 -2.35 2.86 12.82
CA ALA A 259 -1.58 3.30 11.67
C ALA A 259 -2.46 3.51 10.44
N HIS A 260 -3.35 2.57 10.19
CA HIS A 260 -4.29 2.66 9.09
C HIS A 260 -5.32 3.77 9.29
N TYR A 261 -5.82 3.95 10.52
CA TYR A 261 -6.75 5.02 10.86
C TYR A 261 -6.12 6.41 10.66
N LEU A 262 -4.91 6.62 11.19
CA LEU A 262 -4.17 7.88 11.04
C LEU A 262 -3.67 8.08 9.60
N GLY A 263 -3.33 6.99 8.91
CA GLY A 263 -2.92 6.99 7.51
C GLY A 263 -3.97 7.55 6.55
N ILE A 264 -5.27 7.49 6.93
CA ILE A 264 -6.34 8.13 6.14
C ILE A 264 -6.07 9.63 6.00
N LYS A 265 -5.68 10.30 7.09
CA LYS A 265 -5.28 11.72 7.04
C LYS A 265 -4.06 11.92 6.15
N ALA A 266 -3.06 11.06 6.26
CA ALA A 266 -1.83 11.17 5.50
C ALA A 266 -2.09 11.18 3.98
N PHE A 267 -2.90 10.25 3.46
CA PHE A 267 -3.16 10.18 2.02
C PHE A 267 -4.21 11.17 1.52
N SER A 268 -5.14 11.60 2.37
CA SER A 268 -6.26 12.45 1.92
C SER A 268 -5.99 13.95 2.06
N GLU A 269 -5.26 14.37 3.10
CA GLU A 269 -5.12 15.78 3.48
C GLU A 269 -3.71 16.34 3.20
N THR A 270 -2.71 15.51 2.83
CA THR A 270 -1.39 16.02 2.45
C THR A 270 -1.47 16.70 1.08
N ASP A 271 -1.00 17.95 1.02
CA ASP A 271 -0.88 18.70 -0.23
C ASP A 271 0.52 18.51 -0.84
N PHE A 272 0.59 17.79 -1.96
CA PHE A 272 1.82 17.49 -2.71
C PHE A 272 2.10 18.50 -3.81
N THR A 273 1.35 19.62 -3.89
CA THR A 273 1.45 20.60 -4.99
C THR A 273 2.87 21.10 -5.16
N GLU A 274 3.52 21.50 -4.07
CA GLU A 274 4.91 22.02 -4.13
C GLU A 274 5.92 20.90 -4.41
N ASP A 275 5.71 19.70 -3.87
CA ASP A 275 6.57 18.56 -4.18
C ASP A 275 6.57 18.25 -5.68
N LEU A 276 5.39 18.18 -6.31
CA LEU A 276 5.25 17.93 -7.75
C LEU A 276 5.97 19.00 -8.59
N ARG A 277 5.87 20.29 -8.20
CA ARG A 277 6.54 21.42 -8.89
C ARG A 277 8.06 21.33 -8.84
N THR A 278 8.62 20.76 -7.79
CA THR A 278 10.08 20.63 -7.60
C THR A 278 10.68 19.44 -8.33
N ILE A 279 9.88 18.43 -8.70
CA ILE A 279 10.34 17.23 -9.40
C ILE A 279 10.80 17.57 -10.81
N THR A 280 12.06 17.22 -11.12
CA THR A 280 12.71 17.45 -12.42
C THR A 280 13.04 16.19 -13.20
N VAL A 281 12.88 15.00 -12.58
CA VAL A 281 13.10 13.73 -13.27
C VAL A 281 11.91 13.39 -14.17
N PRO A 282 12.09 12.62 -15.26
CA PRO A 282 11.01 12.13 -16.07
C PRO A 282 9.97 11.41 -15.22
N THR A 283 8.69 11.77 -15.40
CA THR A 283 7.61 11.21 -14.57
C THR A 283 6.49 10.66 -15.44
N LEU A 284 6.20 9.36 -15.27
CA LEU A 284 5.05 8.70 -15.88
C LEU A 284 3.86 8.76 -14.93
N VAL A 285 2.69 9.19 -15.42
CA VAL A 285 1.44 9.20 -14.65
C VAL A 285 0.44 8.30 -15.34
N LEU A 286 0.06 7.20 -14.68
CA LEU A 286 -0.89 6.21 -15.16
C LEU A 286 -2.16 6.24 -14.33
N HIS A 287 -3.35 6.23 -14.96
CA HIS A 287 -4.62 6.23 -14.23
C HIS A 287 -5.71 5.53 -15.01
N GLY A 288 -6.54 4.74 -14.33
CA GLY A 288 -7.76 4.19 -14.89
C GLY A 288 -8.90 5.22 -14.81
N ASP A 289 -9.70 5.35 -15.87
CA ASP A 289 -10.81 6.31 -15.84
C ASP A 289 -12.05 5.81 -15.06
N ASP A 290 -12.08 4.52 -14.70
CA ASP A 290 -13.05 3.93 -13.77
C ASP A 290 -12.50 3.75 -12.34
N ASP A 291 -11.48 4.51 -11.97
CA ASP A 291 -10.96 4.53 -10.60
C ASP A 291 -11.98 5.15 -9.64
N GLN A 292 -12.61 4.28 -8.83
CA GLN A 292 -13.64 4.66 -7.87
C GLN A 292 -13.08 5.04 -6.48
N ILE A 293 -11.75 4.94 -6.31
CA ILE A 293 -11.06 5.24 -5.04
C ILE A 293 -10.38 6.61 -5.13
N VAL A 294 -9.63 6.85 -6.20
CA VAL A 294 -8.98 8.13 -6.50
C VAL A 294 -9.52 8.63 -7.84
N PRO A 295 -10.52 9.54 -7.83
CA PRO A 295 -11.11 10.02 -9.08
C PRO A 295 -10.06 10.62 -10.01
N VAL A 296 -9.99 10.11 -11.25
CA VAL A 296 -8.96 10.50 -12.23
C VAL A 296 -8.95 12.02 -12.47
N ALA A 297 -10.12 12.65 -12.54
CA ALA A 297 -10.24 14.08 -12.83
C ALA A 297 -9.55 14.99 -11.80
N ASP A 298 -9.51 14.53 -10.54
CA ASP A 298 -8.99 15.29 -9.40
C ASP A 298 -7.57 14.86 -8.99
N SER A 299 -6.90 14.01 -9.79
CA SER A 299 -5.56 13.50 -9.51
C SER A 299 -4.63 13.60 -10.73
N ALA A 300 -4.63 12.61 -11.61
CA ALA A 300 -3.59 12.43 -12.63
C ALA A 300 -3.42 13.63 -13.58
N PRO A 301 -4.48 14.24 -14.16
CA PRO A 301 -4.32 15.43 -15.01
C PRO A 301 -3.81 16.66 -14.24
N LEU A 302 -4.17 16.78 -12.95
CA LEU A 302 -3.71 17.88 -12.11
C LEU A 302 -2.24 17.69 -11.74
N SER A 303 -1.83 16.48 -11.37
CA SER A 303 -0.43 16.14 -11.12
C SER A 303 0.44 16.36 -12.35
N ALA A 304 -0.02 15.93 -13.53
CA ALA A 304 0.70 16.15 -14.78
C ALA A 304 0.91 17.63 -15.13
N LYS A 305 -0.04 18.50 -14.79
CA LYS A 305 0.10 19.97 -14.99
C LYS A 305 1.15 20.60 -14.08
N LEU A 306 1.44 20.02 -12.93
CA LEU A 306 2.39 20.53 -11.95
C LEU A 306 3.81 20.03 -12.21
N LEU A 307 3.96 18.82 -12.75
CA LEU A 307 5.25 18.19 -13.06
C LEU A 307 5.96 18.90 -14.24
N LYS A 308 7.29 18.87 -14.22
CA LYS A 308 8.11 19.50 -15.30
C LYS A 308 8.22 18.62 -16.55
N HIS A 309 8.31 17.30 -16.37
CA HIS A 309 8.48 16.34 -17.47
C HIS A 309 7.50 15.17 -17.34
N PRO A 310 6.19 15.42 -17.43
CA PRO A 310 5.17 14.38 -17.32
C PRO A 310 4.93 13.64 -18.64
N THR A 311 4.65 12.37 -18.53
CA THR A 311 3.95 11.58 -19.53
C THR A 311 2.68 11.06 -18.89
N LEU A 312 1.51 11.50 -19.35
CA LEU A 312 0.21 11.06 -18.83
C LEU A 312 -0.40 10.02 -19.76
N LYS A 313 -0.82 8.89 -19.20
CA LYS A 313 -1.61 7.87 -19.88
C LYS A 313 -2.80 7.46 -19.03
N THR A 314 -4.00 7.53 -19.61
CA THR A 314 -5.24 7.04 -18.99
C THR A 314 -5.70 5.76 -19.68
N TYR A 315 -6.37 4.88 -18.91
CA TYR A 315 -6.87 3.60 -19.40
C TYR A 315 -8.38 3.55 -19.26
N ALA A 316 -9.07 3.31 -20.37
CA ALA A 316 -10.52 3.24 -20.40
C ALA A 316 -11.04 2.02 -19.62
N GLY A 317 -11.93 2.26 -18.68
CA GLY A 317 -12.61 1.22 -17.89
C GLY A 317 -11.74 0.53 -16.84
N LEU A 318 -10.46 0.93 -16.64
CA LEU A 318 -9.63 0.29 -15.64
C LEU A 318 -9.89 0.85 -14.23
N PRO A 319 -9.95 -0.06 -13.21
CA PRO A 319 -10.20 0.30 -11.82
C PRO A 319 -8.93 0.77 -11.10
N HIS A 320 -9.08 1.15 -9.82
CA HIS A 320 -7.96 1.53 -8.95
C HIS A 320 -6.86 0.45 -8.86
N GLY A 321 -7.26 -0.78 -8.64
CA GLY A 321 -6.35 -1.93 -8.50
C GLY A 321 -5.83 -2.51 -9.81
N MET A 322 -5.68 -1.69 -10.87
CA MET A 322 -5.27 -2.15 -12.21
C MET A 322 -3.88 -2.79 -12.25
N CYS A 323 -2.97 -2.49 -11.31
CA CYS A 323 -1.68 -3.17 -11.19
C CYS A 323 -1.83 -4.68 -10.96
N THR A 324 -2.93 -5.11 -10.33
CA THR A 324 -3.24 -6.51 -10.06
C THR A 324 -4.13 -7.11 -11.17
N THR A 325 -5.20 -6.41 -11.53
CA THR A 325 -6.20 -6.96 -12.47
C THR A 325 -5.77 -6.88 -13.93
N HIS A 326 -4.87 -5.96 -14.28
CA HIS A 326 -4.38 -5.70 -15.64
C HIS A 326 -2.84 -5.59 -15.66
N ALA A 327 -2.20 -6.47 -14.88
CA ALA A 327 -0.74 -6.46 -14.68
C ALA A 327 0.05 -6.56 -15.99
N ASP A 328 -0.44 -7.29 -16.97
CA ASP A 328 0.17 -7.43 -18.31
C ASP A 328 0.31 -6.09 -19.01
N VAL A 329 -0.78 -5.31 -19.08
CA VAL A 329 -0.78 -3.99 -19.74
C VAL A 329 0.09 -3.00 -18.97
N ILE A 330 -0.08 -2.94 -17.63
CA ILE A 330 0.65 -1.99 -16.78
C ILE A 330 2.15 -2.29 -16.77
N ASN A 331 2.54 -3.56 -16.72
CA ASN A 331 3.94 -3.96 -16.71
C ASN A 331 4.67 -3.58 -17.99
N GLU A 332 4.04 -3.73 -19.16
CA GLU A 332 4.67 -3.36 -20.44
C GLU A 332 4.83 -1.84 -20.58
N ASP A 333 3.85 -1.04 -20.14
CA ASP A 333 3.97 0.41 -20.13
C ASP A 333 5.06 0.91 -19.15
N LEU A 334 5.12 0.31 -17.97
CA LEU A 334 6.20 0.57 -17.03
C LEU A 334 7.57 0.18 -17.61
N LEU A 335 7.67 -0.97 -18.28
CA LEU A 335 8.91 -1.42 -18.90
C LEU A 335 9.37 -0.46 -20.02
N ALA A 336 8.43 0.00 -20.86
CA ALA A 336 8.73 0.99 -21.89
C ALA A 336 9.28 2.28 -21.28
N PHE A 337 8.67 2.77 -20.18
CA PHE A 337 9.13 3.95 -19.46
C PHE A 337 10.47 3.73 -18.77
N VAL A 338 10.70 2.58 -18.16
CA VAL A 338 11.98 2.24 -17.52
C VAL A 338 13.12 2.29 -18.52
N ARG A 339 12.90 1.84 -19.75
CA ARG A 339 13.91 1.76 -20.84
C ARG A 339 14.11 3.06 -21.62
N SER A 340 13.17 4.00 -21.58
CA SER A 340 13.31 5.32 -22.23
C SER A 340 14.39 6.20 -21.53
#